data_591d3453b803051e492d9425d620c996
#
_entry.id   591d3453b803051e492d9425d620c996
#
_cell.length_a   1.000
_cell.length_b   1.000
_cell.length_c   1.000
_cell.angle_alpha   90.00
_cell.angle_beta   90.00
_cell.angle_gamma   90.00
#
_symmetry.space_group_name_H-M   'P 1'
#
loop_
_entity.id
_entity.type
_entity.pdbx_description
1 polymer ?
#
loop_
_entity_poly.entity_id
_entity_poly.type
_entity_poly.pdbx_seq_one_letter_code
_entity_poly.pdbx_strand_id
1 'polypeptide(L)'
;VLTTLTIAGQSLGLTRIDIPFILGTMFTPNRDRAKFIGVAIHLVNGWIFAIVYALFFEHLHATWWFGTIIGVVQGIFVVVVLLPTLPGIHPRMVSDFRGPEPTRLLEPPGFLTMNYGRLTPVVTIIAHAVYGAILGAFYLPR
;
A
#
# COMPACT_ATOMS: atom_id res chain seq x y z
N VAL A 1 -1.41 -2.70 -10.98
CA VAL A 1 -2.76 -2.33 -10.52
C VAL A 1 -2.69 -1.38 -9.32
N LEU A 2 -2.21 -1.80 -8.13
CA LEU A 2 -2.19 -0.96 -6.92
C LEU A 2 -1.48 0.38 -7.15
N THR A 3 -0.24 0.34 -7.66
CA THR A 3 0.55 1.55 -7.96
C THR A 3 -0.16 2.46 -8.96
N THR A 4 -0.76 1.90 -10.01
CA THR A 4 -1.47 2.66 -11.04
C THR A 4 -2.69 3.39 -10.46
N LEU A 5 -3.47 2.69 -9.63
CA LEU A 5 -4.66 3.28 -8.98
C LEU A 5 -4.28 4.36 -7.97
N THR A 6 -3.18 4.17 -7.23
CA THR A 6 -2.69 5.18 -6.30
C THR A 6 -2.21 6.43 -7.03
N ILE A 7 -1.47 6.28 -8.14
CA ILE A 7 -1.04 7.40 -9.00
C ILE A 7 -2.25 8.12 -9.58
N ALA A 8 -3.27 7.40 -10.04
CA ALA A 8 -4.51 8.01 -10.52
C ALA A 8 -5.19 8.82 -9.40
N GLY A 9 -5.27 8.28 -8.19
CA GLY A 9 -5.78 9.01 -7.03
C GLY A 9 -4.99 10.28 -6.71
N GLN A 10 -3.66 10.25 -6.86
CA GLN A 10 -2.81 11.44 -6.73
C GLN A 10 -3.10 12.47 -7.82
N SER A 11 -3.20 12.04 -9.08
CA SER A 11 -3.48 12.92 -10.22
C SER A 11 -4.84 13.62 -10.10
N LEU A 12 -5.80 12.96 -9.47
CA LEU A 12 -7.12 13.51 -9.17
C LEU A 12 -7.16 14.36 -7.88
N GLY A 13 -6.05 14.51 -7.18
CA GLY A 13 -5.98 15.26 -5.92
C GLY A 13 -6.67 14.57 -4.72
N LEU A 14 -7.02 13.29 -4.83
CA LEU A 14 -7.71 12.54 -3.79
C LEU A 14 -6.79 12.10 -2.65
N THR A 15 -5.50 11.96 -2.95
CA THR A 15 -4.47 11.55 -1.98
C THR A 15 -3.11 12.11 -2.37
N ARG A 16 -2.23 12.29 -1.38
CA ARG A 16 -0.81 12.63 -1.59
C ARG A 16 0.12 11.44 -1.32
N ILE A 17 -0.44 10.27 -1.00
CA ILE A 17 0.35 9.10 -0.63
C ILE A 17 1.12 8.55 -1.83
N ASP A 18 2.43 8.41 -1.69
CA ASP A 18 3.32 7.78 -2.68
C ASP A 18 3.99 6.56 -2.03
N ILE A 19 3.28 5.42 -2.06
CA ILE A 19 3.77 4.18 -1.43
C ILE A 19 5.12 3.75 -1.99
N PRO A 20 5.36 3.71 -3.31
CA PRO A 20 6.70 3.44 -3.83
C PRO A 20 7.78 4.35 -3.26
N PHE A 21 7.51 5.65 -3.19
CA PHE A 21 8.48 6.58 -2.64
C PHE A 21 8.75 6.33 -1.15
N ILE A 22 7.71 6.12 -0.36
CA ILE A 22 7.84 5.77 1.06
C ILE A 22 8.69 4.51 1.22
N LEU A 23 8.37 3.42 0.53
CA LEU A 23 9.11 2.16 0.62
C LEU A 23 10.58 2.31 0.18
N GLY A 24 10.82 3.02 -0.90
CA GLY A 24 12.17 3.20 -1.42
C GLY A 24 13.06 4.08 -0.55
N THR A 25 12.48 5.06 0.13
CA THR A 25 13.20 5.92 1.07
C THR A 25 13.62 5.19 2.35
N MET A 26 13.15 3.98 2.60
CA MET A 26 13.74 3.12 3.63
C MET A 26 15.21 2.79 3.34
N PHE A 27 15.59 2.71 2.05
CA PHE A 27 16.91 2.24 1.60
C PHE A 27 17.83 3.38 1.13
N THR A 28 17.28 4.45 0.57
CA THR A 28 18.06 5.55 0.01
C THR A 28 17.39 6.92 0.19
N PRO A 29 18.16 7.99 0.46
CA PRO A 29 17.64 9.35 0.48
C PRO A 29 17.47 9.94 -0.93
N ASN A 30 18.08 9.35 -1.96
CA ASN A 30 17.99 9.85 -3.33
C ASN A 30 16.59 9.60 -3.89
N ARG A 31 15.90 10.65 -4.30
CA ARG A 31 14.49 10.62 -4.70
C ARG A 31 14.22 9.68 -5.88
N ASP A 32 15.05 9.72 -6.91
CA ASP A 32 14.83 8.92 -8.12
C ASP A 32 15.11 7.45 -7.88
N ARG A 33 16.21 7.15 -7.17
CA ARG A 33 16.52 5.79 -6.74
C ARG A 33 15.45 5.24 -5.80
N ALA A 34 14.95 6.06 -4.88
CA ALA A 34 13.88 5.66 -3.96
C ALA A 34 12.62 5.26 -4.72
N LYS A 35 12.19 6.03 -5.71
CA LYS A 35 11.02 5.66 -6.52
C LYS A 35 11.22 4.33 -7.25
N PHE A 36 12.37 4.14 -7.88
CA PHE A 36 12.68 2.90 -8.59
C PHE A 36 12.70 1.68 -7.64
N ILE A 37 13.45 1.76 -6.55
CA ILE A 37 13.53 0.70 -5.52
C ILE A 37 12.14 0.44 -4.92
N GLY A 38 11.41 1.50 -4.62
CA GLY A 38 10.09 1.38 -4.01
C GLY A 38 9.06 0.72 -4.93
N VAL A 39 9.10 1.00 -6.24
CA VAL A 39 8.26 0.28 -7.21
C VAL A 39 8.58 -1.21 -7.21
N ALA A 40 9.87 -1.58 -7.22
CA ALA A 40 10.29 -2.98 -7.17
C ALA A 40 9.79 -3.66 -5.89
N ILE A 41 9.97 -3.03 -4.73
CA ILE A 41 9.49 -3.56 -3.44
C ILE A 41 7.96 -3.68 -3.44
N HIS A 42 7.24 -2.68 -3.95
CA HIS A 42 5.77 -2.72 -3.99
C HIS A 42 5.25 -3.83 -4.91
N LEU A 43 5.94 -4.11 -6.02
CA LEU A 43 5.63 -5.26 -6.89
C LEU A 43 5.87 -6.59 -6.17
N VAL A 44 7.01 -6.74 -5.48
CA VAL A 44 7.31 -7.95 -4.68
C VAL A 44 6.26 -8.16 -3.59
N ASN A 45 5.87 -7.09 -2.87
CA ASN A 45 4.79 -7.17 -1.90
C ASN A 45 3.47 -7.60 -2.56
N GLY A 46 3.16 -7.07 -3.75
CA GLY A 46 1.99 -7.52 -4.51
C GLY A 46 2.05 -9.01 -4.84
N TRP A 47 3.19 -9.56 -5.23
CA TRP A 47 3.34 -11.00 -5.48
C TRP A 47 3.18 -11.83 -4.22
N ILE A 48 3.76 -11.39 -3.10
CA ILE A 48 3.61 -12.09 -1.81
C ILE A 48 2.13 -12.16 -1.42
N PHE A 49 1.41 -11.05 -1.52
CA PHE A 49 -0.02 -11.05 -1.24
C PHE A 49 -0.82 -11.88 -2.26
N ALA A 50 -0.45 -11.89 -3.54
CA ALA A 50 -1.09 -12.77 -4.53
C ALA A 50 -0.98 -14.25 -4.17
N ILE A 51 0.17 -14.69 -3.62
CA ILE A 51 0.34 -16.06 -3.11
C ILE A 51 -0.61 -16.31 -1.92
N VAL A 52 -0.71 -15.34 -1.00
CA VAL A 52 -1.67 -15.45 0.12
C VAL A 52 -3.11 -15.59 -0.38
N TYR A 53 -3.51 -14.79 -1.40
CA TYR A 53 -4.82 -14.91 -2.03
C TYR A 53 -5.02 -16.30 -2.67
N ALA A 54 -4.00 -16.81 -3.37
CA ALA A 54 -4.06 -18.12 -3.99
C ALA A 54 -4.35 -19.23 -2.96
N LEU A 55 -3.73 -19.17 -1.78
CA LEU A 55 -4.00 -20.11 -0.69
C LEU A 55 -5.46 -20.06 -0.23
N PHE A 56 -6.07 -18.88 -0.15
CA PHE A 56 -7.49 -18.76 0.15
C PHE A 56 -8.36 -19.31 -0.99
N PHE A 57 -7.98 -19.07 -2.24
CA PHE A 57 -8.74 -19.50 -3.40
C PHE A 57 -8.69 -21.02 -3.64
N GLU A 58 -7.64 -21.69 -3.21
CA GLU A 58 -7.56 -23.16 -3.24
C GLU A 58 -8.60 -23.83 -2.34
N HIS A 59 -8.94 -23.20 -1.22
CA HIS A 59 -9.89 -23.74 -0.24
C HIS A 59 -11.33 -23.19 -0.40
N LEU A 60 -11.45 -21.99 -0.97
CA LEU A 60 -12.71 -21.28 -1.12
C LEU A 60 -12.82 -20.87 -2.59
N HIS A 61 -13.87 -21.26 -3.28
CA HIS A 61 -14.06 -21.01 -4.71
C HIS A 61 -13.69 -19.58 -5.12
N ALA A 62 -12.68 -19.46 -5.98
CA ALA A 62 -12.21 -18.17 -6.49
C ALA A 62 -13.29 -17.50 -7.34
N THR A 63 -13.66 -16.30 -6.96
CA THR A 63 -14.57 -15.44 -7.70
C THR A 63 -14.11 -13.99 -7.57
N TRP A 64 -14.44 -13.17 -8.54
CA TRP A 64 -14.10 -11.74 -8.49
C TRP A 64 -14.63 -11.05 -7.23
N TRP A 65 -15.85 -11.37 -6.79
CA TRP A 65 -16.48 -10.77 -5.61
C TRP A 65 -15.81 -11.23 -4.30
N PHE A 66 -15.41 -12.52 -4.22
CA PHE A 66 -14.69 -13.04 -3.06
C PHE A 66 -13.28 -12.42 -2.98
N GLY A 67 -12.57 -12.30 -4.12
CA GLY A 67 -11.33 -11.58 -4.20
C GLY A 67 -11.48 -10.10 -3.79
N THR A 68 -12.59 -9.45 -4.17
CA THR A 68 -12.91 -8.09 -3.74
C THR A 68 -13.02 -7.97 -2.22
N ILE A 69 -13.72 -8.91 -1.57
CA ILE A 69 -13.87 -8.92 -0.10
C ILE A 69 -12.49 -9.05 0.57
N ILE A 70 -11.65 -10.00 0.13
CA ILE A 70 -10.29 -10.13 0.67
C ILE A 70 -9.50 -8.84 0.45
N GLY A 71 -9.65 -8.22 -0.72
CA GLY A 71 -9.02 -6.94 -1.04
C GLY A 71 -9.43 -5.81 -0.11
N VAL A 72 -10.72 -5.70 0.20
CA VAL A 72 -11.21 -4.71 1.18
C VAL A 72 -10.60 -4.96 2.56
N VAL A 73 -10.58 -6.21 3.02
CA VAL A 73 -9.96 -6.58 4.30
C VAL A 73 -8.47 -6.24 4.32
N GLN A 74 -7.76 -6.55 3.24
CA GLN A 74 -6.35 -6.20 3.08
C GLN A 74 -6.16 -4.67 3.09
N GLY A 75 -6.98 -3.91 2.37
CA GLY A 75 -6.90 -2.46 2.34
C GLY A 75 -7.13 -1.83 3.73
N ILE A 76 -8.08 -2.34 4.48
CA ILE A 76 -8.32 -1.94 5.88
C ILE A 76 -7.08 -2.27 6.73
N PHE A 77 -6.54 -3.48 6.61
CA PHE A 77 -5.32 -3.89 7.32
C PHE A 77 -4.13 -2.97 7.01
N VAL A 78 -3.94 -2.61 5.75
CA VAL A 78 -2.89 -1.67 5.34
C VAL A 78 -3.07 -0.30 6.00
N VAL A 79 -4.28 0.24 5.99
CA VAL A 79 -4.58 1.59 6.53
C VAL A 79 -4.52 1.61 8.06
N VAL A 80 -4.98 0.55 8.72
CA VAL A 80 -5.13 0.51 10.19
C VAL A 80 -3.88 -0.04 10.88
N VAL A 81 -3.15 -0.94 10.23
CA VAL A 81 -2.01 -1.63 10.84
C VAL A 81 -0.69 -1.26 10.15
N LEU A 82 -0.54 -1.58 8.86
CA LEU A 82 0.77 -1.48 8.22
C LEU A 82 1.28 -0.03 8.11
N LEU A 83 0.47 0.89 7.62
CA LEU A 83 0.91 2.28 7.47
C LEU A 83 1.15 2.98 8.82
N PRO A 84 0.30 2.82 9.85
CA PRO A 84 0.58 3.40 11.17
C PRO A 84 1.82 2.84 11.87
N THR A 85 2.33 1.66 11.52
CA THR A 85 3.57 1.15 12.10
C THR A 85 4.84 1.77 11.48
N LEU A 86 4.73 2.38 10.29
CA LEU A 86 5.87 2.95 9.59
C LEU A 86 6.68 3.96 10.41
N PRO A 87 6.10 4.91 11.16
CA PRO A 87 6.87 5.87 11.95
C PRO A 87 7.82 5.22 12.96
N GLY A 88 7.48 4.02 13.44
CA GLY A 88 8.32 3.25 14.37
C GLY A 88 9.54 2.58 13.73
N ILE A 89 9.43 2.21 12.45
CA ILE A 89 10.44 1.39 11.75
C ILE A 89 11.15 2.12 10.62
N HIS A 90 10.53 3.16 10.04
CA HIS A 90 11.06 3.87 8.89
C HIS A 90 12.17 4.85 9.28
N PRO A 91 13.41 4.72 8.75
CA PRO A 91 14.55 5.50 9.21
C PRO A 91 14.45 7.00 8.90
N ARG A 92 13.63 7.39 7.90
CA ARG A 92 13.51 8.78 7.42
C ARG A 92 12.12 9.40 7.68
N MET A 93 11.29 8.74 8.46
CA MET A 93 9.96 9.23 8.83
C MET A 93 9.98 9.83 10.24
N VAL A 94 9.31 10.96 10.41
CA VAL A 94 9.10 11.58 11.71
C VAL A 94 8.16 10.69 12.56
N SER A 95 8.45 10.58 13.84
CA SER A 95 7.59 9.89 14.81
C SER A 95 7.57 10.64 16.14
N ASP A 96 6.65 10.29 17.01
CA ASP A 96 6.55 10.88 18.37
C ASP A 96 7.82 10.65 19.20
N PHE A 97 8.56 9.56 18.91
CA PHE A 97 9.82 9.22 19.60
C PHE A 97 11.06 9.76 18.88
N ARG A 98 10.92 10.14 17.60
CA ARG A 98 12.02 10.56 16.74
C ARG A 98 11.58 11.79 15.97
N GLY A 99 11.82 12.95 16.56
CA GLY A 99 11.49 14.24 15.99
C GLY A 99 12.15 14.51 14.62
N PRO A 100 11.84 15.65 14.01
CA PRO A 100 12.42 16.04 12.74
C PRO A 100 13.93 16.23 12.87
N GLU A 101 14.66 15.63 11.96
CA GLU A 101 16.10 15.78 11.74
C GLU A 101 16.36 16.01 10.25
N PRO A 102 17.55 16.48 9.83
CA PRO A 102 17.85 16.68 8.42
C PRO A 102 17.64 15.46 7.53
N THR A 103 17.69 14.25 8.12
CA THR A 103 17.47 12.97 7.42
C THR A 103 16.07 12.39 7.60
N ARG A 104 15.22 12.97 8.48
CA ARG A 104 13.86 12.52 8.80
C ARG A 104 12.87 13.60 8.42
N LEU A 105 12.55 13.64 7.13
CA LEU A 105 11.67 14.66 6.55
C LEU A 105 10.33 14.09 6.07
N LEU A 106 10.13 12.76 6.14
CA LEU A 106 8.87 12.16 5.70
C LEU A 106 7.79 12.37 6.74
N GLU A 107 6.65 12.85 6.28
CA GLU A 107 5.44 13.00 7.06
C GLU A 107 4.93 11.61 7.49
N PRO A 108 4.58 11.41 8.78
CA PRO A 108 3.95 10.16 9.21
C PRO A 108 2.53 10.06 8.64
N PRO A 109 1.99 8.83 8.46
CA PRO A 109 0.65 8.65 7.89
C PRO A 109 -0.48 9.26 8.72
N GLY A 110 -0.30 9.34 10.03
CA GLY A 110 -1.33 9.78 10.96
C GLY A 110 -2.48 8.78 11.09
N PHE A 111 -3.53 9.18 11.78
CA PHE A 111 -4.73 8.36 11.97
C PHE A 111 -5.37 8.02 10.63
N LEU A 112 -5.56 6.73 10.36
CA LEU A 112 -6.10 6.20 9.10
C LEU A 112 -5.40 6.77 7.84
N THR A 113 -4.12 7.12 7.93
CA THR A 113 -3.35 7.70 6.81
C THR A 113 -3.84 9.07 6.31
N MET A 114 -4.68 9.75 7.10
CA MET A 114 -5.34 11.00 6.68
C MET A 114 -4.39 12.19 6.56
N ASN A 115 -3.16 12.10 7.08
CA ASN A 115 -2.14 13.13 6.84
C ASN A 115 -1.82 13.27 5.34
N TYR A 116 -1.98 12.20 4.57
CA TYR A 116 -1.81 12.24 3.10
C TYR A 116 -3.08 12.64 2.34
N GLY A 117 -4.14 13.03 3.05
CA GLY A 117 -5.41 13.46 2.50
C GLY A 117 -6.60 12.68 3.07
N ARG A 118 -7.72 13.37 3.24
CA ARG A 118 -8.92 12.78 3.88
C ARG A 118 -9.47 11.56 3.13
N LEU A 119 -9.26 11.48 1.83
CA LEU A 119 -9.72 10.36 1.00
C LEU A 119 -8.67 9.27 0.83
N THR A 120 -7.47 9.42 1.40
CA THR A 120 -6.41 8.41 1.33
C THR A 120 -6.87 7.02 1.78
N PRO A 121 -7.60 6.85 2.91
CA PRO A 121 -8.11 5.54 3.32
C PRO A 121 -9.01 4.92 2.25
N VAL A 122 -9.91 5.71 1.68
CA VAL A 122 -10.87 5.25 0.66
C VAL A 122 -10.14 4.83 -0.62
N VAL A 123 -9.21 5.66 -1.10
CA VAL A 123 -8.40 5.34 -2.29
C VAL A 123 -7.60 4.05 -2.07
N THR A 124 -7.00 3.88 -0.89
CA THR A 124 -6.23 2.69 -0.54
C THR A 124 -7.11 1.44 -0.51
N ILE A 125 -8.27 1.50 0.14
CA ILE A 125 -9.19 0.36 0.21
C ILE A 125 -9.72 0.00 -1.17
N ILE A 126 -10.13 0.98 -1.98
CA ILE A 126 -10.60 0.74 -3.37
C ILE A 126 -9.49 0.11 -4.21
N ALA A 127 -8.26 0.60 -4.11
CA ALA A 127 -7.15 0.02 -4.87
C ALA A 127 -6.92 -1.46 -4.53
N HIS A 128 -7.01 -1.83 -3.25
CA HIS A 128 -6.89 -3.22 -2.82
C HIS A 128 -8.11 -4.06 -3.20
N ALA A 129 -9.31 -3.50 -3.14
CA ALA A 129 -10.53 -4.16 -3.60
C ALA A 129 -10.44 -4.53 -5.09
N VAL A 130 -10.00 -3.59 -5.94
CA VAL A 130 -9.79 -3.84 -7.38
C VAL A 130 -8.67 -4.86 -7.61
N TYR A 131 -7.58 -4.77 -6.86
CA TYR A 131 -6.51 -5.77 -6.92
C TYR A 131 -7.02 -7.17 -6.61
N GLY A 132 -7.78 -7.34 -5.52
CA GLY A 132 -8.37 -8.61 -5.14
C GLY A 132 -9.42 -9.11 -6.14
N ALA A 133 -10.25 -8.22 -6.70
CA ALA A 133 -11.21 -8.55 -7.76
C ALA A 133 -10.51 -9.15 -8.99
N ILE A 134 -9.41 -8.53 -9.42
CA ILE A 134 -8.63 -9.02 -10.56
C ILE A 134 -8.05 -10.40 -10.24
N LEU A 135 -7.42 -10.57 -9.07
CA LEU A 135 -6.88 -11.87 -8.68
C LEU A 135 -7.97 -12.95 -8.66
N GLY A 136 -9.14 -12.68 -8.08
CA GLY A 136 -10.24 -13.64 -8.01
C GLY A 136 -10.88 -13.93 -9.36
N ALA A 137 -10.90 -12.96 -10.29
CA ALA A 137 -11.44 -13.12 -11.63
C ALA A 137 -10.54 -13.97 -12.55
N PHE A 138 -9.21 -13.88 -12.36
CA PHE A 138 -8.23 -14.54 -13.22
C PHE A 138 -7.55 -15.76 -12.58
N TYR A 139 -7.92 -16.09 -11.35
CA TYR A 139 -7.43 -17.31 -10.72
C TYR A 139 -8.06 -18.53 -11.35
N LEU A 140 -7.23 -19.39 -11.95
CA LEU A 140 -7.64 -20.67 -12.51
C LEU A 140 -7.27 -21.78 -11.52
N PRO A 141 -8.25 -22.44 -10.88
CA PRO A 141 -7.97 -23.58 -10.01
C PRO A 141 -7.32 -24.69 -10.84
N ARG A 142 -6.32 -25.34 -10.28
CA ARG A 142 -5.64 -26.50 -10.86
C ARG A 142 -6.43 -27.76 -10.61
#